data_eb02bff8880cde3835f8e1914af5454f
#
_entry.id   eb02bff8880cde3835f8e1914af5454f
#
_cell.length_a   1.000
_cell.length_b   1.000
_cell.length_c   1.000
_cell.angle_alpha   90.00
_cell.angle_beta   90.00
_cell.angle_gamma   90.00
#
_symmetry.space_group_name_H-M   'P 1'
#
loop_
_entity.id
_entity.type
_entity.pdbx_description
1 polymer ?
#
loop_
_entity_poly.entity_id
_entity_poly.type
_entity_poly.pdbx_seq_one_letter_code
_entity_poly.pdbx_strand_id
1 'polypeptide(L)'
;MLQEALDESPVHGHTGIAHTRWATHGVPNERNAHPHVSRDGVAIVHNGIIENHEELRTGLEKLGYEFASETDTEVIAHRIHHHLGASKDLFTAVQKTVAELRGAYSLAVMWGQDPDCIVLARAGCPALIGIGQDENFVASDIAALLPVTKSFIILEEGDVACIRRKSIQIVDAGGRKVERAPYVSQQSAEAAERGDFPHYMLKEIHEQPRAVAQTLSERVAGGRLLSQAFGPAAMEVFRRATSVHIVACGTSYHAGVVARYFIEQICRVPCRVEIASEFRYRDPVVPANSLFVSISQSGETADTLAALRLAKKAGF
;
A
#
# COMPACT_ATOMS: atom_id res chain seq x y z
N MET A 1 -5.81 15.06 -21.12
CA MET A 1 -6.00 13.62 -21.51
C MET A 1 -7.25 13.02 -20.88
N LEU A 2 -7.32 12.63 -19.56
CA LEU A 2 -8.54 12.01 -19.00
C LEU A 2 -9.75 12.95 -19.07
N GLN A 3 -9.59 14.22 -18.67
CA GLN A 3 -10.66 15.21 -18.75
C GLN A 3 -11.13 15.44 -20.19
N GLU A 4 -10.22 15.56 -21.13
CA GLU A 4 -10.53 15.70 -22.57
C GLU A 4 -11.33 14.49 -23.08
N ALA A 5 -10.92 13.27 -22.71
CA ALA A 5 -11.64 12.06 -23.08
C ALA A 5 -13.06 12.01 -22.48
N LEU A 6 -13.25 12.50 -21.24
CA LEU A 6 -14.55 12.60 -20.61
C LEU A 6 -15.42 13.69 -21.23
N ASP A 7 -14.83 14.78 -21.70
CA ASP A 7 -15.54 15.86 -22.39
C ASP A 7 -16.00 15.41 -23.78
N GLU A 8 -15.20 14.59 -24.47
CA GLU A 8 -15.55 14.00 -25.77
C GLU A 8 -16.55 12.85 -25.65
N SER A 9 -16.46 12.04 -24.60
CA SER A 9 -17.33 10.89 -24.35
C SER A 9 -17.74 10.81 -22.88
N PRO A 10 -18.79 11.58 -22.48
CA PRO A 10 -19.25 11.60 -21.09
C PRO A 10 -19.69 10.22 -20.59
N VAL A 11 -19.18 9.82 -19.44
CA VAL A 11 -19.56 8.58 -18.76
C VAL A 11 -20.57 8.90 -17.66
N HIS A 12 -21.74 8.26 -17.73
CA HIS A 12 -22.79 8.41 -16.73
C HIS A 12 -22.75 7.21 -15.76
N GLY A 13 -22.33 7.44 -14.53
CA GLY A 13 -22.26 6.42 -13.49
C GLY A 13 -22.12 7.04 -12.10
N HIS A 14 -22.48 6.26 -11.07
CA HIS A 14 -22.39 6.68 -9.66
C HIS A 14 -21.28 5.96 -8.92
N THR A 15 -20.70 4.93 -9.52
CA THR A 15 -19.64 4.11 -8.95
C THR A 15 -18.56 3.88 -10.01
N GLY A 16 -17.30 3.94 -9.63
CA GLY A 16 -16.19 3.76 -10.56
C GLY A 16 -14.90 3.35 -9.86
N ILE A 17 -14.02 2.68 -10.58
CA ILE A 17 -12.66 2.37 -10.18
C ILE A 17 -11.68 2.91 -11.21
N ALA A 18 -10.53 3.38 -10.77
CA ALA A 18 -9.46 3.89 -11.62
C ALA A 18 -8.09 3.54 -11.07
N HIS A 19 -7.07 3.55 -11.93
CA HIS A 19 -5.71 3.19 -11.56
C HIS A 19 -4.68 3.93 -12.41
N THR A 20 -3.59 4.41 -11.80
CA THR A 20 -2.51 5.11 -12.51
C THR A 20 -1.42 4.18 -13.03
N ARG A 21 -1.47 2.92 -12.67
CA ARG A 21 -0.57 1.80 -13.00
C ARG A 21 0.92 2.09 -12.77
N TRP A 22 1.53 1.26 -11.95
CA TRP A 22 2.98 1.04 -11.90
C TRP A 22 3.26 -0.34 -12.51
N ALA A 23 3.85 -0.38 -13.70
CA ALA A 23 4.01 -1.63 -14.45
C ALA A 23 4.99 -2.59 -13.76
N THR A 24 4.49 -3.72 -13.27
CA THR A 24 5.27 -4.83 -12.72
C THR A 24 5.34 -6.01 -13.69
N HIS A 25 4.25 -6.29 -14.42
CA HIS A 25 4.12 -7.34 -15.43
C HIS A 25 3.58 -6.77 -16.74
N GLY A 26 4.16 -7.16 -17.86
CA GLY A 26 3.81 -6.70 -19.19
C GLY A 26 4.27 -5.27 -19.50
N VAL A 27 4.47 -4.96 -20.76
CA VAL A 27 4.89 -3.63 -21.22
C VAL A 27 3.83 -2.56 -20.92
N PRO A 28 4.21 -1.29 -20.66
CA PRO A 28 3.25 -0.21 -20.43
C PRO A 28 2.55 0.17 -21.73
N ASN A 29 1.42 -0.46 -21.99
CA ASN A 29 0.51 -0.18 -23.09
C ASN A 29 -0.95 -0.24 -22.60
N GLU A 30 -1.91 0.12 -23.46
CA GLU A 30 -3.34 0.13 -23.16
C GLU A 30 -3.87 -1.27 -22.80
N ARG A 31 -3.43 -2.31 -23.50
CA ARG A 31 -3.83 -3.70 -23.27
C ARG A 31 -3.52 -4.19 -21.85
N ASN A 32 -2.41 -3.71 -21.30
CA ASN A 32 -1.94 -4.06 -19.96
C ASN A 32 -2.35 -3.02 -18.91
N ALA A 33 -3.15 -2.00 -19.28
CA ALA A 33 -3.63 -0.99 -18.34
C ALA A 33 -4.81 -1.50 -17.50
N HIS A 34 -4.93 -1.01 -16.28
CA HIS A 34 -6.09 -1.24 -15.43
C HIS A 34 -7.22 -0.23 -15.74
N PRO A 35 -8.49 -0.58 -15.52
CA PRO A 35 -8.97 -1.85 -14.96
C PRO A 35 -8.92 -2.99 -15.96
N HIS A 36 -8.67 -4.21 -15.48
CA HIS A 36 -8.91 -5.43 -16.26
C HIS A 36 -10.35 -5.87 -16.09
N VAL A 37 -10.95 -6.34 -17.18
CA VAL A 37 -12.35 -6.73 -17.20
C VAL A 37 -12.49 -8.18 -17.65
N SER A 38 -13.17 -8.99 -16.84
CA SER A 38 -13.57 -10.34 -17.17
C SER A 38 -14.99 -10.39 -17.76
N ARG A 39 -15.47 -11.58 -18.06
CA ARG A 39 -16.85 -11.82 -18.52
C ARG A 39 -17.86 -11.22 -17.54
N ASP A 40 -19.05 -10.93 -18.02
CA ASP A 40 -20.19 -10.39 -17.24
C ASP A 40 -19.86 -9.09 -16.48
N GLY A 41 -18.84 -8.32 -16.95
CA GLY A 41 -18.52 -7.01 -16.41
C GLY A 41 -17.88 -7.03 -15.02
N VAL A 42 -17.11 -8.07 -14.67
CA VAL A 42 -16.25 -8.05 -13.50
C VAL A 42 -15.02 -7.21 -13.82
N ALA A 43 -14.89 -6.05 -13.22
CA ALA A 43 -13.79 -5.11 -13.39
C ALA A 43 -12.93 -5.03 -12.14
N ILE A 44 -11.60 -4.98 -12.30
CA ILE A 44 -10.65 -4.95 -11.19
C ILE A 44 -9.51 -3.97 -11.44
N VAL A 45 -9.10 -3.29 -10.36
CA VAL A 45 -7.81 -2.63 -10.25
C VAL A 45 -7.00 -3.28 -9.14
N HIS A 46 -5.67 -3.32 -9.30
CA HIS A 46 -4.77 -4.07 -8.44
C HIS A 46 -3.45 -3.33 -8.24
N ASN A 47 -3.02 -3.20 -6.99
CA ASN A 47 -1.65 -2.87 -6.61
C ASN A 47 -0.98 -4.10 -6.05
N GLY A 48 0.24 -4.39 -6.46
CA GLY A 48 1.04 -5.49 -5.95
C GLY A 48 1.45 -6.51 -6.99
N ILE A 49 1.72 -7.74 -6.56
CA ILE A 49 2.18 -8.85 -7.40
C ILE A 49 1.53 -10.15 -6.90
N ILE A 50 0.95 -10.91 -7.82
CA ILE A 50 0.43 -12.26 -7.56
C ILE A 50 1.47 -13.28 -7.97
N GLU A 51 2.14 -13.87 -7.00
CA GLU A 51 3.28 -14.79 -7.23
C GLU A 51 2.86 -16.10 -7.90
N ASN A 52 1.63 -16.57 -7.68
CA ASN A 52 1.11 -17.81 -8.29
C ASN A 52 0.21 -17.58 -9.52
N HIS A 53 0.35 -16.42 -10.19
CA HIS A 53 -0.51 -16.08 -11.33
C HIS A 53 -0.42 -17.07 -12.49
N GLU A 54 0.75 -17.64 -12.78
CA GLU A 54 0.95 -18.64 -13.85
C GLU A 54 0.17 -19.93 -13.58
N GLU A 55 0.17 -20.41 -12.33
CA GLU A 55 -0.58 -21.59 -11.90
C GLU A 55 -2.09 -21.38 -12.10
N LEU A 56 -2.58 -20.22 -11.62
CA LEU A 56 -3.99 -19.83 -11.74
C LEU A 56 -4.40 -19.64 -13.20
N ARG A 57 -3.55 -19.01 -14.02
CA ARG A 57 -3.75 -18.81 -15.45
C ARG A 57 -3.95 -20.13 -16.17
N THR A 58 -3.03 -21.07 -15.97
CA THR A 58 -3.12 -22.41 -16.58
C THR A 58 -4.40 -23.14 -16.20
N GLY A 59 -4.86 -22.96 -14.94
CA GLY A 59 -6.13 -23.53 -14.48
C GLY A 59 -7.34 -22.90 -15.18
N LEU A 60 -7.34 -21.59 -15.36
CA LEU A 60 -8.41 -20.84 -16.01
C LEU A 60 -8.47 -21.10 -17.53
N GLU A 61 -7.34 -21.23 -18.21
CA GLU A 61 -7.28 -21.61 -19.63
C GLU A 61 -7.96 -22.95 -19.90
N LYS A 62 -7.77 -23.93 -19.01
CA LYS A 62 -8.48 -25.23 -19.08
C LYS A 62 -9.99 -25.12 -18.90
N LEU A 63 -10.45 -24.05 -18.25
CA LEU A 63 -11.87 -23.70 -18.08
C LEU A 63 -12.41 -22.83 -19.22
N GLY A 64 -11.59 -22.59 -20.25
CA GLY A 64 -11.97 -21.84 -21.45
C GLY A 64 -11.89 -20.31 -21.28
N TYR A 65 -11.12 -19.79 -20.31
CA TYR A 65 -10.82 -18.37 -20.24
C TYR A 65 -9.70 -18.01 -21.21
N GLU A 66 -9.90 -16.92 -21.94
CA GLU A 66 -8.90 -16.35 -22.84
C GLU A 66 -8.33 -15.09 -22.19
N PHE A 67 -7.03 -14.92 -22.28
CA PHE A 67 -6.32 -13.81 -21.70
C PHE A 67 -5.95 -12.78 -22.76
N ALA A 68 -6.35 -11.53 -22.53
CA ALA A 68 -6.06 -10.43 -23.41
C ALA A 68 -4.75 -9.72 -23.03
N SER A 69 -4.31 -9.78 -21.79
CA SER A 69 -3.13 -9.09 -21.27
C SER A 69 -2.02 -10.02 -20.80
N GLU A 70 -0.87 -9.44 -20.52
CA GLU A 70 0.31 -10.12 -19.95
C GLU A 70 0.39 -9.91 -18.42
N THR A 71 -0.66 -9.36 -17.80
CA THR A 71 -0.65 -8.99 -16.40
C THR A 71 -1.09 -10.14 -15.51
N ASP A 72 -0.60 -10.16 -14.29
CA ASP A 72 -1.09 -11.01 -13.21
C ASP A 72 -2.51 -10.62 -12.75
N THR A 73 -2.90 -9.38 -12.98
CA THR A 73 -4.21 -8.82 -12.57
C THR A 73 -5.39 -9.43 -13.34
N GLU A 74 -5.26 -9.68 -14.64
CA GLU A 74 -6.32 -10.29 -15.43
C GLU A 74 -6.71 -11.68 -14.91
N VAL A 75 -5.73 -12.42 -14.38
CA VAL A 75 -5.94 -13.72 -13.73
C VAL A 75 -6.93 -13.60 -12.57
N ILE A 76 -6.80 -12.53 -11.74
CA ILE A 76 -7.70 -12.30 -10.62
C ILE A 76 -9.13 -12.01 -11.11
N ALA A 77 -9.27 -11.17 -12.15
CA ALA A 77 -10.58 -10.84 -12.72
C ALA A 77 -11.33 -12.10 -13.18
N HIS A 78 -10.64 -12.98 -13.90
CA HIS A 78 -11.19 -14.24 -14.35
C HIS A 78 -11.50 -15.20 -13.20
N ARG A 79 -10.66 -15.25 -12.16
CA ARG A 79 -10.90 -16.11 -11.01
C ARG A 79 -12.12 -15.67 -10.20
N ILE A 80 -12.31 -14.36 -10.01
CA ILE A 80 -13.50 -13.81 -9.39
C ILE A 80 -14.76 -14.17 -10.20
N HIS A 81 -14.72 -13.97 -11.53
CA HIS A 81 -15.82 -14.35 -12.40
C HIS A 81 -16.16 -15.85 -12.28
N HIS A 82 -15.15 -16.72 -12.24
CA HIS A 82 -15.36 -18.17 -12.05
C HIS A 82 -16.13 -18.46 -10.74
N HIS A 83 -15.72 -17.85 -9.63
CA HIS A 83 -16.41 -18.02 -8.34
C HIS A 83 -17.80 -17.38 -8.30
N LEU A 84 -18.06 -16.32 -9.06
CA LEU A 84 -19.39 -15.72 -9.22
C LEU A 84 -20.39 -16.70 -9.84
N GLY A 85 -19.95 -17.57 -10.74
CA GLY A 85 -20.79 -18.61 -11.32
C GLY A 85 -21.52 -19.46 -10.29
N ALA A 86 -20.87 -19.75 -9.17
CA ALA A 86 -21.41 -20.54 -8.08
C ALA A 86 -22.03 -19.69 -6.95
N SER A 87 -21.39 -18.58 -6.57
CA SER A 87 -21.80 -17.78 -5.40
C SER A 87 -22.96 -16.81 -5.69
N LYS A 88 -23.03 -16.28 -6.91
CA LYS A 88 -23.95 -15.19 -7.31
C LYS A 88 -23.82 -13.93 -6.45
N ASP A 89 -22.72 -13.77 -5.71
CA ASP A 89 -22.44 -12.69 -4.81
C ASP A 89 -20.96 -12.29 -4.93
N LEU A 90 -20.72 -11.01 -5.26
CA LEU A 90 -19.37 -10.48 -5.50
C LEU A 90 -18.48 -10.60 -4.27
N PHE A 91 -19.03 -10.29 -3.08
CA PHE A 91 -18.27 -10.32 -1.84
C PHE A 91 -17.75 -11.72 -1.53
N THR A 92 -18.62 -12.74 -1.66
CA THR A 92 -18.24 -14.15 -1.49
C THR A 92 -17.25 -14.61 -2.56
N ALA A 93 -17.43 -14.17 -3.82
CA ALA A 93 -16.51 -14.54 -4.91
C ALA A 93 -15.11 -13.99 -4.68
N VAL A 94 -14.99 -12.74 -4.22
CA VAL A 94 -13.69 -12.13 -3.88
C VAL A 94 -13.06 -12.86 -2.69
N GLN A 95 -13.80 -13.16 -1.61
CA GLN A 95 -13.27 -13.91 -0.46
C GLN A 95 -12.71 -15.27 -0.87
N LYS A 96 -13.40 -16.01 -1.75
CA LYS A 96 -12.89 -17.30 -2.28
C LYS A 96 -11.63 -17.10 -3.12
N THR A 97 -11.61 -16.06 -3.95
CA THR A 97 -10.45 -15.78 -4.79
C THR A 97 -9.22 -15.45 -3.95
N VAL A 98 -9.33 -14.52 -2.98
CA VAL A 98 -8.18 -14.10 -2.17
C VAL A 98 -7.60 -15.23 -1.32
N ALA A 99 -8.40 -16.23 -0.96
CA ALA A 99 -7.92 -17.43 -0.27
C ALA A 99 -6.97 -18.29 -1.13
N GLU A 100 -6.98 -18.11 -2.44
CA GLU A 100 -6.14 -18.86 -3.39
C GLU A 100 -4.92 -18.04 -3.86
N LEU A 101 -4.92 -16.70 -3.65
CA LEU A 101 -3.84 -15.84 -4.07
C LEU A 101 -2.62 -15.97 -3.15
N ARG A 102 -1.44 -15.95 -3.76
CA ARG A 102 -0.15 -15.81 -3.05
C ARG A 102 0.55 -14.55 -3.53
N GLY A 103 1.12 -13.80 -2.59
CA GLY A 103 1.81 -12.55 -2.89
C GLY A 103 1.25 -11.37 -2.09
N ALA A 104 1.62 -10.16 -2.48
CA ALA A 104 1.15 -8.93 -1.86
C ALA A 104 0.22 -8.19 -2.83
N TYR A 105 -0.96 -7.81 -2.35
CA TYR A 105 -1.96 -7.15 -3.20
C TYR A 105 -2.89 -6.20 -2.42
N SER A 106 -3.45 -5.27 -3.16
CA SER A 106 -4.64 -4.50 -2.81
C SER A 106 -5.54 -4.47 -4.04
N LEU A 107 -6.78 -4.92 -3.89
CA LEU A 107 -7.75 -5.12 -4.97
C LEU A 107 -8.98 -4.25 -4.75
N ALA A 108 -9.43 -3.52 -5.78
CA ALA A 108 -10.78 -2.96 -5.81
C ALA A 108 -11.53 -3.56 -7.01
N VAL A 109 -12.70 -4.15 -6.72
CA VAL A 109 -13.47 -4.96 -7.67
C VAL A 109 -14.88 -4.43 -7.76
N MET A 110 -15.38 -4.31 -8.99
CA MET A 110 -16.78 -4.01 -9.32
C MET A 110 -17.37 -5.11 -10.20
N TRP A 111 -18.69 -5.23 -10.17
CA TRP A 111 -19.43 -6.14 -11.02
C TRP A 111 -20.63 -5.45 -11.68
N GLY A 112 -20.77 -5.58 -12.98
CA GLY A 112 -21.82 -4.90 -13.75
C GLY A 112 -23.26 -5.25 -13.35
N GLN A 113 -23.47 -6.42 -12.71
CA GLN A 113 -24.80 -6.82 -12.21
C GLN A 113 -25.09 -6.35 -10.78
N ASP A 114 -24.06 -5.85 -10.04
CA ASP A 114 -24.23 -5.17 -8.74
C ASP A 114 -23.38 -3.88 -8.74
N PRO A 115 -23.78 -2.86 -9.52
CA PRO A 115 -22.95 -1.67 -9.73
C PRO A 115 -22.82 -0.77 -8.49
N ASP A 116 -23.63 -0.98 -7.46
CA ASP A 116 -23.62 -0.22 -6.21
C ASP A 116 -22.64 -0.78 -5.16
N CYS A 117 -21.85 -1.80 -5.52
CA CYS A 117 -20.87 -2.43 -4.64
C CYS A 117 -19.46 -2.32 -5.20
N ILE A 118 -18.53 -1.88 -4.34
CA ILE A 118 -17.09 -2.09 -4.53
C ILE A 118 -16.65 -3.09 -3.47
N VAL A 119 -15.93 -4.12 -3.87
CA VAL A 119 -15.27 -5.02 -2.94
C VAL A 119 -13.78 -4.70 -2.92
N LEU A 120 -13.27 -4.34 -1.74
CA LEU A 120 -11.87 -4.03 -1.47
C LEU A 120 -11.23 -5.18 -0.69
N ALA A 121 -10.07 -5.65 -1.11
CA ALA A 121 -9.31 -6.68 -0.38
C ALA A 121 -7.85 -6.26 -0.24
N ARG A 122 -7.22 -6.66 0.88
CA ARG A 122 -5.84 -6.30 1.20
C ARG A 122 -5.03 -7.48 1.69
N ALA A 123 -3.82 -7.64 1.14
CA ALA A 123 -2.73 -8.43 1.71
C ALA A 123 -1.39 -7.80 1.32
N GLY A 124 -0.60 -7.36 2.29
CA GLY A 124 0.74 -6.78 2.06
C GLY A 124 0.77 -5.37 1.47
N CYS A 125 -0.18 -4.98 0.61
CA CYS A 125 -0.29 -3.64 0.04
C CYS A 125 -1.34 -2.80 0.78
N PRO A 126 -1.20 -1.46 0.86
CA PRO A 126 -2.15 -0.61 1.55
C PRO A 126 -3.51 -0.55 0.85
N ALA A 127 -4.57 -0.50 1.65
CA ALA A 127 -5.93 -0.23 1.21
C ALA A 127 -6.72 0.44 2.33
N LEU A 128 -7.50 1.45 1.99
CA LEU A 128 -8.31 2.20 2.93
C LEU A 128 -9.66 2.59 2.33
N ILE A 129 -10.61 2.86 3.21
CA ILE A 129 -11.94 3.33 2.86
C ILE A 129 -12.07 4.76 3.41
N GLY A 130 -12.44 5.71 2.56
CA GLY A 130 -12.83 7.05 2.96
C GLY A 130 -14.33 7.10 3.24
N ILE A 131 -14.72 7.63 4.39
CA ILE A 131 -16.11 7.83 4.76
C ILE A 131 -16.52 9.24 4.39
N GLY A 132 -17.44 9.36 3.44
CA GLY A 132 -18.02 10.64 3.01
C GLY A 132 -19.43 10.86 3.52
N GLN A 133 -20.07 11.93 3.06
CA GLN A 133 -21.45 12.23 3.35
C GLN A 133 -22.34 11.61 2.27
N ASP A 134 -23.08 10.55 2.61
CA ASP A 134 -23.90 9.76 1.68
C ASP A 134 -23.12 9.09 0.55
N GLU A 135 -21.82 8.88 0.72
CA GLU A 135 -20.94 8.20 -0.22
C GLU A 135 -19.73 7.61 0.50
N ASN A 136 -19.07 6.63 -0.10
CA ASN A 136 -17.84 6.05 0.40
C ASN A 136 -16.81 5.95 -0.72
N PHE A 137 -15.55 6.01 -0.35
CA PHE A 137 -14.41 6.00 -1.27
C PHE A 137 -13.46 4.86 -0.94
N VAL A 138 -12.68 4.44 -1.92
CA VAL A 138 -11.58 3.49 -1.73
C VAL A 138 -10.30 4.06 -2.33
N ALA A 139 -9.18 3.89 -1.64
CA ALA A 139 -7.88 4.31 -2.13
C ALA A 139 -6.76 3.46 -1.51
N SER A 140 -5.58 3.55 -2.09
CA SER A 140 -4.33 3.02 -1.52
C SER A 140 -3.62 4.02 -0.62
N ASP A 141 -3.96 5.32 -0.70
CA ASP A 141 -3.31 6.39 0.07
C ASP A 141 -4.36 7.43 0.53
N ILE A 142 -4.21 7.89 1.78
CA ILE A 142 -5.06 8.94 2.38
C ILE A 142 -5.01 10.23 1.55
N ALA A 143 -3.84 10.60 1.01
CA ALA A 143 -3.66 11.83 0.25
C ALA A 143 -4.61 11.94 -0.95
N ALA A 144 -4.96 10.82 -1.58
CA ALA A 144 -5.89 10.79 -2.70
C ALA A 144 -7.31 11.23 -2.32
N LEU A 145 -7.71 11.06 -1.07
CA LEU A 145 -9.06 11.32 -0.58
C LEU A 145 -9.18 12.54 0.35
N LEU A 146 -8.07 13.15 0.76
CA LEU A 146 -8.09 14.35 1.63
C LEU A 146 -8.97 15.51 1.11
N PRO A 147 -9.10 15.71 -0.22
CA PRO A 147 -10.00 16.74 -0.76
C PRO A 147 -11.48 16.47 -0.50
N VAL A 148 -11.88 15.21 -0.27
CA VAL A 148 -13.29 14.80 -0.15
C VAL A 148 -13.65 14.31 1.25
N THR A 149 -12.72 13.75 2.01
CA THR A 149 -12.95 13.30 3.39
C THR A 149 -11.69 13.31 4.23
N LYS A 150 -11.86 13.44 5.56
CA LYS A 150 -10.78 13.25 6.54
C LYS A 150 -10.99 12.02 7.42
N SER A 151 -12.09 11.28 7.24
CA SER A 151 -12.44 10.10 8.02
C SER A 151 -12.16 8.83 7.22
N PHE A 152 -11.32 7.95 7.74
CA PHE A 152 -10.82 6.78 7.04
C PHE A 152 -10.94 5.52 7.88
N ILE A 153 -11.23 4.40 7.24
CA ILE A 153 -11.04 3.06 7.80
C ILE A 153 -9.83 2.45 7.08
N ILE A 154 -8.78 2.16 7.83
CA ILE A 154 -7.59 1.48 7.32
C ILE A 154 -7.83 -0.01 7.47
N LEU A 155 -7.81 -0.75 6.35
CA LEU A 155 -7.94 -2.20 6.38
C LEU A 155 -6.70 -2.85 7.00
N GLU A 156 -6.90 -3.89 7.78
CA GLU A 156 -5.83 -4.73 8.31
C GLU A 156 -5.47 -5.87 7.34
N GLU A 157 -4.40 -6.58 7.65
CA GLU A 157 -3.88 -7.67 6.84
C GLU A 157 -4.91 -8.79 6.67
N GLY A 158 -5.25 -9.12 5.42
CA GLY A 158 -6.24 -10.13 5.08
C GLY A 158 -7.69 -9.69 5.16
N ASP A 159 -7.95 -8.42 5.43
CA ASP A 159 -9.31 -7.88 5.40
C ASP A 159 -9.89 -7.88 3.99
N VAL A 160 -11.18 -8.22 3.90
CA VAL A 160 -12.02 -8.04 2.71
C VAL A 160 -13.24 -7.22 3.10
N ALA A 161 -13.50 -6.13 2.38
CA ALA A 161 -14.59 -5.21 2.64
C ALA A 161 -15.56 -5.11 1.46
N CYS A 162 -16.86 -5.18 1.73
CA CYS A 162 -17.92 -4.80 0.79
C CYS A 162 -18.37 -3.39 1.12
N ILE A 163 -18.20 -2.48 0.19
CA ILE A 163 -18.47 -1.06 0.34
C ILE A 163 -19.62 -0.69 -0.57
N ARG A 164 -20.66 -0.15 0.04
CA ARG A 164 -21.83 0.44 -0.63
C ARG A 164 -21.97 1.89 -0.21
N ARG A 165 -22.83 2.62 -0.86
CA ARG A 165 -23.07 4.03 -0.61
C ARG A 165 -23.27 4.37 0.88
N LYS A 166 -24.02 3.53 1.64
CA LYS A 166 -24.41 3.79 3.04
C LYS A 166 -23.97 2.68 4.00
N SER A 167 -23.23 1.69 3.54
CA SER A 167 -22.83 0.57 4.39
C SER A 167 -21.46 0.06 4.02
N ILE A 168 -20.72 -0.34 5.04
CA ILE A 168 -19.42 -0.98 4.94
C ILE A 168 -19.49 -2.26 5.77
N GLN A 169 -19.16 -3.39 5.16
CA GLN A 169 -19.04 -4.66 5.85
C GLN A 169 -17.62 -5.18 5.63
N ILE A 170 -16.95 -5.52 6.73
CA ILE A 170 -15.57 -6.03 6.69
C ILE A 170 -15.54 -7.42 7.31
N VAL A 171 -14.76 -8.31 6.70
CA VAL A 171 -14.39 -9.60 7.30
C VAL A 171 -12.86 -9.68 7.39
N ASP A 172 -12.37 -10.31 8.46
CA ASP A 172 -10.94 -10.56 8.66
C ASP A 172 -10.43 -11.75 7.81
N ALA A 173 -9.14 -12.04 7.88
CA ALA A 173 -8.50 -13.16 7.21
C ALA A 173 -9.12 -14.54 7.55
N GLY A 174 -9.83 -14.64 8.68
CA GLY A 174 -10.57 -15.84 9.09
C GLY A 174 -12.03 -15.87 8.61
N GLY A 175 -12.47 -14.87 7.83
CA GLY A 175 -13.85 -14.74 7.34
C GLY A 175 -14.85 -14.26 8.41
N ARG A 176 -14.39 -13.80 9.56
CA ARG A 176 -15.26 -13.31 10.64
C ARG A 176 -15.58 -11.84 10.40
N LYS A 177 -16.84 -11.46 10.57
CA LYS A 177 -17.24 -10.06 10.52
C LYS A 177 -16.54 -9.27 11.62
N VAL A 178 -15.90 -8.18 11.24
CA VAL A 178 -15.14 -7.29 12.14
C VAL A 178 -15.54 -5.83 11.92
N GLU A 179 -15.32 -5.02 12.94
CA GLU A 179 -15.40 -3.56 12.85
C GLU A 179 -13.99 -2.98 12.95
N ARG A 180 -13.68 -1.97 12.14
CA ARG A 180 -12.44 -1.20 12.18
C ARG A 180 -12.75 0.21 12.61
N ALA A 181 -12.03 0.71 13.62
CA ALA A 181 -12.26 2.06 14.12
C ALA A 181 -11.89 3.10 13.04
N PRO A 182 -12.72 4.11 12.80
CA PRO A 182 -12.38 5.20 11.92
C PRO A 182 -11.19 5.99 12.45
N TYR A 183 -10.27 6.32 11.56
CA TYR A 183 -9.14 7.22 11.80
C TYR A 183 -9.45 8.60 11.20
N VAL A 184 -9.30 9.67 11.97
CA VAL A 184 -9.47 11.03 11.47
C VAL A 184 -8.09 11.64 11.22
N SER A 185 -7.81 11.94 9.94
CA SER A 185 -6.54 12.54 9.53
C SER A 185 -6.45 13.99 9.98
N GLN A 186 -5.29 14.36 10.52
CA GLN A 186 -4.94 15.75 10.84
C GLN A 186 -4.29 16.48 9.66
N GLN A 187 -4.04 15.79 8.56
CA GLN A 187 -3.47 16.39 7.36
C GLN A 187 -4.48 17.32 6.70
N SER A 188 -4.01 18.44 6.17
CA SER A 188 -4.84 19.34 5.38
C SER A 188 -4.85 18.92 3.90
N ALA A 189 -5.97 19.13 3.22
CA ALA A 189 -6.07 18.92 1.77
C ALA A 189 -5.03 19.76 1.00
N GLU A 190 -4.75 20.99 1.48
CA GLU A 190 -3.74 21.89 0.91
C GLU A 190 -2.33 21.29 0.91
N ALA A 191 -2.00 20.45 1.92
CA ALA A 191 -0.70 19.76 1.95
C ALA A 191 -0.58 18.72 0.80
N ALA A 192 -1.69 18.15 0.35
CA ALA A 192 -1.75 17.21 -0.76
C ALA A 192 -1.86 17.91 -2.13
N GLU A 193 -2.21 19.21 -2.16
CA GLU A 193 -2.31 19.94 -3.41
C GLU A 193 -0.93 20.30 -3.97
N ARG A 194 -0.81 20.29 -5.30
CA ARG A 194 0.42 20.66 -5.99
C ARG A 194 0.73 22.16 -5.86
N GLY A 195 -0.29 23.00 -5.66
CA GLY A 195 -0.15 24.45 -5.68
C GLY A 195 0.32 24.96 -7.05
N ASP A 196 1.08 26.04 -7.06
CA ASP A 196 1.60 26.68 -8.27
C ASP A 196 2.77 25.95 -8.94
N PHE A 197 3.18 24.81 -8.41
CA PHE A 197 4.29 24.05 -8.95
C PHE A 197 3.86 23.18 -10.16
N PRO A 198 4.65 23.09 -11.23
CA PRO A 198 4.36 22.22 -12.39
C PRO A 198 4.36 20.74 -12.04
N HIS A 199 5.13 20.32 -11.02
CA HIS A 199 5.26 18.93 -10.58
C HIS A 199 5.32 18.83 -9.07
N TYR A 200 4.76 17.77 -8.47
CA TYR A 200 4.84 17.49 -7.04
C TYR A 200 6.29 17.41 -6.52
N MET A 201 7.18 16.74 -7.25
CA MET A 201 8.59 16.66 -6.88
C MET A 201 9.23 18.05 -6.73
N LEU A 202 8.90 19.00 -7.60
CA LEU A 202 9.42 20.37 -7.49
C LEU A 202 8.88 21.07 -6.25
N LYS A 203 7.58 20.90 -5.95
CA LYS A 203 6.98 21.38 -4.69
C LYS A 203 7.73 20.82 -3.49
N GLU A 204 7.92 19.50 -3.43
CA GLU A 204 8.60 18.81 -2.33
C GLU A 204 10.05 19.28 -2.14
N ILE A 205 10.77 19.53 -3.24
CA ILE A 205 12.12 20.10 -3.19
C ILE A 205 12.10 21.47 -2.47
N HIS A 206 11.14 22.34 -2.81
CA HIS A 206 11.02 23.65 -2.18
C HIS A 206 10.48 23.58 -0.74
N GLU A 207 9.76 22.57 -0.37
CA GLU A 207 9.24 22.35 0.98
C GLU A 207 10.28 21.76 1.95
N GLN A 208 11.40 21.20 1.48
CA GLN A 208 12.42 20.55 2.31
C GLN A 208 12.86 21.41 3.52
N PRO A 209 13.18 22.71 3.40
CA PRO A 209 13.60 23.50 4.55
C PRO A 209 12.55 23.54 5.66
N ARG A 210 11.27 23.66 5.29
CA ARG A 210 10.15 23.68 6.24
C ARG A 210 9.94 22.30 6.86
N ALA A 211 9.97 21.24 6.07
CA ALA A 211 9.80 19.86 6.52
C ALA A 211 10.91 19.46 7.52
N VAL A 212 12.17 19.81 7.23
CA VAL A 212 13.30 19.59 8.13
C VAL A 212 13.13 20.39 9.44
N ALA A 213 12.77 21.67 9.36
CA ALA A 213 12.54 22.49 10.53
C ALA A 213 11.41 21.94 11.41
N GLN A 214 10.30 21.51 10.84
CA GLN A 214 9.19 20.87 11.57
C GLN A 214 9.62 19.55 12.24
N THR A 215 10.35 18.71 11.52
CA THR A 215 10.87 17.45 12.07
C THR A 215 11.78 17.70 13.28
N LEU A 216 12.62 18.71 13.22
CA LEU A 216 13.53 19.05 14.31
C LEU A 216 12.80 19.72 15.49
N SER A 217 11.79 20.57 15.25
CA SER A 217 11.08 21.29 16.32
C SER A 217 10.37 20.36 17.31
N GLU A 218 9.94 19.18 16.86
CA GLU A 218 9.30 18.17 17.69
C GLU A 218 10.30 17.27 18.44
N ARG A 219 11.57 17.29 18.06
CA ARG A 219 12.60 16.37 18.53
C ARG A 219 13.77 17.04 19.22
N VAL A 220 13.91 18.35 19.06
CA VAL A 220 15.01 19.15 19.63
C VAL A 220 14.46 20.36 20.36
N ALA A 221 14.81 20.52 21.63
CA ALA A 221 14.49 21.72 22.40
C ALA A 221 15.74 22.18 23.19
N GLY A 222 16.02 23.46 23.16
CA GLY A 222 17.18 24.05 23.85
C GLY A 222 18.52 23.45 23.41
N GLY A 223 18.64 23.07 22.12
CA GLY A 223 19.86 22.45 21.57
C GLY A 223 20.08 21.00 22.02
N ARG A 224 19.09 20.35 22.64
CA ARG A 224 19.16 18.97 23.11
C ARG A 224 18.08 18.12 22.46
N LEU A 225 18.44 16.86 22.18
CA LEU A 225 17.49 15.87 21.66
C LEU A 225 16.48 15.49 22.76
N LEU A 226 15.19 15.52 22.40
CA LEU A 226 14.12 15.06 23.27
C LEU A 226 14.01 13.54 23.16
N SER A 227 14.53 12.83 24.13
CA SER A 227 14.51 11.35 24.15
C SER A 227 13.10 10.76 24.10
N GLN A 228 12.13 11.47 24.68
CA GLN A 228 10.72 11.07 24.70
C GLN A 228 10.11 10.96 23.29
N ALA A 229 10.65 11.70 22.31
CA ALA A 229 10.21 11.63 20.91
C ALA A 229 10.44 10.26 20.25
N PHE A 230 11.28 9.41 20.86
CA PHE A 230 11.61 8.06 20.38
C PHE A 230 10.98 6.95 21.22
N GLY A 231 10.11 7.30 22.16
CA GLY A 231 9.46 6.38 23.07
C GLY A 231 10.21 6.15 24.40
N PRO A 232 9.55 5.58 25.40
CA PRO A 232 10.08 5.49 26.77
C PRO A 232 11.32 4.62 26.90
N ALA A 233 11.47 3.58 26.08
CA ALA A 233 12.62 2.67 26.13
C ALA A 233 13.81 3.12 25.28
N ALA A 234 13.68 4.18 24.47
CA ALA A 234 14.65 4.53 23.45
C ALA A 234 16.04 4.82 24.00
N MET A 235 16.15 5.52 25.13
CA MET A 235 17.44 5.86 25.73
C MET A 235 18.22 4.65 26.22
N GLU A 236 17.53 3.62 26.74
CA GLU A 236 18.17 2.38 27.14
C GLU A 236 18.66 1.61 25.91
N VAL A 237 17.82 1.50 24.90
CA VAL A 237 18.17 0.85 23.63
C VAL A 237 19.37 1.52 22.98
N PHE A 238 19.39 2.86 22.88
CA PHE A 238 20.52 3.59 22.30
C PHE A 238 21.81 3.42 23.07
N ARG A 239 21.77 3.40 24.41
CA ARG A 239 22.99 3.18 25.25
C ARG A 239 23.57 1.78 25.11
N ARG A 240 22.75 0.78 24.84
CA ARG A 240 23.15 -0.62 24.73
C ARG A 240 23.58 -0.99 23.31
N ALA A 241 23.22 -0.18 22.30
CA ALA A 241 23.51 -0.49 20.91
C ALA A 241 25.02 -0.58 20.66
N THR A 242 25.47 -1.74 20.21
CA THR A 242 26.87 -2.01 19.83
C THR A 242 27.08 -1.97 18.32
N SER A 243 25.99 -2.00 17.54
CA SER A 243 25.98 -1.82 16.09
C SER A 243 24.63 -1.31 15.63
N VAL A 244 24.59 -0.72 14.43
CA VAL A 244 23.36 -0.26 13.80
C VAL A 244 23.18 -0.97 12.46
N HIS A 245 21.97 -1.42 12.19
CA HIS A 245 21.60 -2.02 10.92
C HIS A 245 20.41 -1.25 10.32
N ILE A 246 20.65 -0.51 9.23
CA ILE A 246 19.64 0.28 8.55
C ILE A 246 19.13 -0.48 7.33
N VAL A 247 17.82 -0.57 7.18
CA VAL A 247 17.19 -1.23 6.03
C VAL A 247 16.13 -0.31 5.42
N ALA A 248 16.21 -0.09 4.12
CA ALA A 248 15.31 0.80 3.39
C ALA A 248 15.29 0.50 1.89
N CYS A 249 14.38 1.14 1.16
CA CYS A 249 14.32 1.14 -0.30
C CYS A 249 14.47 2.55 -0.88
N GLY A 250 14.92 2.66 -2.14
CA GLY A 250 14.94 3.89 -2.92
C GLY A 250 15.74 5.02 -2.25
N THR A 251 15.19 6.22 -2.24
CA THR A 251 15.84 7.41 -1.66
C THR A 251 16.04 7.29 -0.13
N SER A 252 15.17 6.56 0.57
CA SER A 252 15.33 6.23 1.99
C SER A 252 16.59 5.38 2.25
N TYR A 253 16.91 4.44 1.34
CA TYR A 253 18.18 3.70 1.40
C TYR A 253 19.39 4.63 1.28
N HIS A 254 19.36 5.58 0.33
CA HIS A 254 20.45 6.55 0.18
C HIS A 254 20.60 7.46 1.40
N ALA A 255 19.49 7.85 2.04
CA ALA A 255 19.53 8.56 3.32
C ALA A 255 20.22 7.72 4.41
N GLY A 256 19.92 6.41 4.46
CA GLY A 256 20.61 5.46 5.33
C GLY A 256 22.11 5.38 5.05
N VAL A 257 22.53 5.35 3.78
CA VAL A 257 23.95 5.35 3.39
C VAL A 257 24.67 6.60 3.92
N VAL A 258 24.04 7.78 3.80
CA VAL A 258 24.61 9.01 4.39
C VAL A 258 24.66 8.93 5.91
N ALA A 259 23.56 8.48 6.55
CA ALA A 259 23.48 8.33 8.01
C ALA A 259 24.59 7.41 8.56
N ARG A 260 24.99 6.36 7.83
CA ARG A 260 26.08 5.48 8.21
C ARG A 260 27.36 6.23 8.54
N TYR A 261 27.76 7.17 7.67
CA TYR A 261 28.98 7.95 7.89
C TYR A 261 28.92 8.74 9.19
N PHE A 262 27.79 9.37 9.49
CA PHE A 262 27.61 10.10 10.74
C PHE A 262 27.59 9.18 11.96
N ILE A 263 26.89 8.05 11.89
CA ILE A 263 26.83 7.07 12.99
C ILE A 263 28.24 6.52 13.30
N GLU A 264 28.99 6.09 12.29
CA GLU A 264 30.34 5.56 12.48
C GLU A 264 31.32 6.64 12.98
N GLN A 265 31.22 7.86 12.46
CA GLN A 265 32.10 8.96 12.84
C GLN A 265 31.81 9.47 14.26
N ILE A 266 30.53 9.66 14.62
CA ILE A 266 30.11 10.32 15.87
C ILE A 266 29.93 9.29 16.99
N CYS A 267 29.17 8.23 16.73
CA CYS A 267 28.81 7.23 17.73
C CYS A 267 29.89 6.15 17.90
N ARG A 268 30.81 6.00 16.94
CA ARG A 268 31.87 4.98 16.93
C ARG A 268 31.34 3.55 17.03
N VAL A 269 30.17 3.29 16.46
CA VAL A 269 29.59 1.95 16.34
C VAL A 269 29.49 1.55 14.86
N PRO A 270 29.73 0.27 14.52
CA PRO A 270 29.57 -0.22 13.15
C PRO A 270 28.14 0.02 12.65
N CYS A 271 28.01 0.48 11.43
CA CYS A 271 26.72 0.69 10.80
C CYS A 271 26.65 -0.01 9.43
N ARG A 272 25.67 -0.90 9.26
CA ARG A 272 25.36 -1.55 7.98
C ARG A 272 24.12 -0.90 7.39
N VAL A 273 24.10 -0.78 6.05
CA VAL A 273 22.92 -0.30 5.32
C VAL A 273 22.64 -1.29 4.21
N GLU A 274 21.42 -1.80 4.17
CA GLU A 274 21.01 -2.80 3.19
C GLU A 274 19.69 -2.39 2.51
N ILE A 275 19.51 -2.82 1.27
CA ILE A 275 18.24 -2.66 0.54
C ILE A 275 17.25 -3.66 1.10
N ALA A 276 16.02 -3.21 1.40
CA ALA A 276 15.02 -4.06 2.06
C ALA A 276 14.59 -5.25 1.20
N SER A 277 14.53 -5.10 -0.13
CA SER A 277 14.24 -6.20 -1.05
C SER A 277 15.25 -7.33 -0.99
N GLU A 278 16.52 -7.02 -0.71
CA GLU A 278 17.58 -8.01 -0.55
C GLU A 278 17.58 -8.61 0.85
N PHE A 279 17.42 -7.75 1.88
CA PHE A 279 17.44 -8.18 3.28
C PHE A 279 16.33 -9.20 3.57
N ARG A 280 15.11 -9.02 3.04
CA ARG A 280 13.95 -9.87 3.33
C ARG A 280 14.09 -11.34 2.93
N TYR A 281 15.01 -11.66 2.02
CA TYR A 281 15.21 -13.02 1.48
C TYR A 281 16.43 -13.74 2.02
N ARG A 282 17.19 -13.13 2.90
CA ARG A 282 18.37 -13.76 3.48
C ARG A 282 18.15 -14.18 4.93
N ASP A 283 19.05 -15.00 5.45
CA ASP A 283 19.13 -15.35 6.86
C ASP A 283 20.22 -14.46 7.54
N PRO A 284 19.82 -13.34 8.19
CA PRO A 284 20.77 -12.37 8.70
C PRO A 284 21.43 -12.85 9.97
N VAL A 285 22.75 -12.65 10.07
CA VAL A 285 23.47 -12.77 11.35
C VAL A 285 23.20 -11.50 12.16
N VAL A 286 22.62 -11.68 13.36
CA VAL A 286 22.25 -10.59 14.27
C VAL A 286 23.32 -10.46 15.36
N PRO A 287 24.13 -9.38 15.37
CA PRO A 287 25.07 -9.12 16.46
C PRO A 287 24.29 -8.79 17.73
N ALA A 288 24.84 -9.21 18.88
CA ALA A 288 24.27 -8.89 20.20
C ALA A 288 24.12 -7.36 20.37
N ASN A 289 22.99 -6.91 20.92
CA ASN A 289 22.65 -5.49 21.08
C ASN A 289 22.73 -4.66 19.79
N SER A 290 22.36 -5.24 18.66
CA SER A 290 22.25 -4.52 17.40
C SER A 290 20.96 -3.72 17.35
N LEU A 291 21.03 -2.44 16.96
CA LEU A 291 19.87 -1.59 16.72
C LEU A 291 19.43 -1.72 15.25
N PHE A 292 18.23 -2.20 15.04
CA PHE A 292 17.62 -2.23 13.70
C PHE A 292 16.82 -0.95 13.45
N VAL A 293 17.08 -0.31 12.30
CA VAL A 293 16.41 0.93 11.88
C VAL A 293 15.82 0.70 10.49
N SER A 294 14.53 0.87 10.35
CA SER A 294 13.88 0.94 9.03
C SER A 294 13.51 2.38 8.69
N ILE A 295 13.82 2.79 7.46
CA ILE A 295 13.49 4.13 6.96
C ILE A 295 12.45 3.98 5.85
N SER A 296 11.28 4.59 6.05
CA SER A 296 10.19 4.59 5.07
C SER A 296 9.45 5.92 5.13
N GLN A 297 9.15 6.52 3.98
CA GLN A 297 8.34 7.74 3.90
C GLN A 297 6.86 7.40 4.09
N SER A 298 6.35 6.39 3.37
CA SER A 298 4.94 5.98 3.44
C SER A 298 4.62 5.10 4.66
N GLY A 299 5.63 4.44 5.25
CA GLY A 299 5.41 3.39 6.25
C GLY A 299 4.84 2.08 5.68
N GLU A 300 4.65 1.98 4.37
CA GLU A 300 3.87 0.93 3.71
C GLU A 300 4.66 0.15 2.65
N THR A 301 5.93 0.50 2.42
CA THR A 301 6.77 -0.20 1.45
C THR A 301 6.87 -1.69 1.83
N ALA A 302 6.30 -2.56 0.98
CA ALA A 302 6.13 -3.99 1.24
C ALA A 302 7.45 -4.68 1.65
N ASP A 303 8.54 -4.39 0.92
CA ASP A 303 9.86 -4.94 1.23
C ASP A 303 10.39 -4.46 2.59
N THR A 304 10.20 -3.19 2.92
CA THR A 304 10.63 -2.63 4.21
C THR A 304 9.86 -3.25 5.37
N LEU A 305 8.54 -3.44 5.23
CA LEU A 305 7.72 -4.11 6.23
C LEU A 305 8.06 -5.59 6.37
N ALA A 306 8.34 -6.29 5.26
CA ALA A 306 8.77 -7.69 5.29
C ALA A 306 10.15 -7.83 5.95
N ALA A 307 11.09 -6.93 5.65
CA ALA A 307 12.41 -6.88 6.29
C ALA A 307 12.31 -6.62 7.81
N LEU A 308 11.41 -5.72 8.24
CA LEU A 308 11.16 -5.45 9.66
C LEU A 308 10.59 -6.68 10.37
N ARG A 309 9.66 -7.42 9.74
CA ARG A 309 9.12 -8.69 10.30
C ARG A 309 10.23 -9.74 10.43
N LEU A 310 11.06 -9.89 9.40
CA LEU A 310 12.20 -10.79 9.44
C LEU A 310 13.19 -10.41 10.55
N ALA A 311 13.54 -9.13 10.68
CA ALA A 311 14.46 -8.64 11.72
C ALA A 311 13.93 -8.97 13.12
N LYS A 312 12.64 -8.72 13.40
CA LYS A 312 12.01 -9.10 14.68
C LYS A 312 12.09 -10.60 14.94
N LYS A 313 11.82 -11.43 13.91
CA LYS A 313 11.92 -12.90 14.02
C LYS A 313 13.36 -13.36 14.25
N ALA A 314 14.33 -12.69 13.67
CA ALA A 314 15.76 -12.98 13.81
C ALA A 314 16.35 -12.53 15.16
N GLY A 315 15.64 -11.70 15.94
CA GLY A 315 16.05 -11.27 17.26
C GLY A 315 16.79 -9.92 17.34
N PHE A 316 16.59 -9.04 16.32
CA PHE A 316 17.04 -7.65 16.42
C PHE A 316 16.28 -6.86 17.48
#